data_25a3ec86b522035db0e0c95b4d8cc194
#
_entry.id   25a3ec86b522035db0e0c95b4d8cc194
#
_cell.length_a   1.000
_cell.length_b   1.000
_cell.length_c   1.000
_cell.angle_alpha   90.00
_cell.angle_beta   90.00
_cell.angle_gamma   90.00
#
_symmetry.space_group_name_H-M   'P 1'
#
loop_
_entity.id
_entity.type
_entity.pdbx_description
1 polymer ?
#
loop_
_entity_poly.entity_id
_entity_poly.type
_entity_poly.pdbx_seq_one_letter_code
_entity_poly.pdbx_strand_id
1 'polypeptide(L)'
;NEGYTNWSKDYQPGYMFRNLGNSEIYFNDQIIRLLQNYRSAYMQLAVTYYMDYQKEKRKKNPDEYVLLDLSEKAVSVLDQMRFNIPESTIPITSEDLHYQVARLYGDLDRKDSMKSILDQLISMGGLSPSNKVEYANVYYRELEDAETAVTILSDMQHEYIKMENMIKINGFSTI
;
A
#
# COMPACT_ATOMS: atom_id res chain seq x y z
N ASN A 1 -30.51 30.41 5.48
CA ASN A 1 -29.08 30.79 5.59
C ASN A 1 -28.45 30.57 6.97
N GLU A 2 -29.18 29.88 7.87
CA GLU A 2 -28.67 29.59 9.23
C GLU A 2 -27.62 28.45 9.27
N GLY A 3 -27.41 27.75 8.17
CA GLY A 3 -26.47 26.61 8.10
C GLY A 3 -24.97 26.97 8.04
N TYR A 4 -24.66 28.23 7.77
CA TYR A 4 -23.26 28.67 7.58
C TYR A 4 -22.70 29.51 8.74
N THR A 5 -23.51 29.87 9.69
CA THR A 5 -23.09 30.74 10.82
C THR A 5 -22.62 29.96 12.06
N ASN A 6 -22.77 28.64 12.09
CA ASN A 6 -22.29 27.79 13.17
C ASN A 6 -20.99 27.06 12.80
N TRP A 7 -20.01 27.79 12.34
CA TRP A 7 -18.63 27.34 12.45
C TRP A 7 -18.29 27.45 13.94
N SER A 8 -18.64 26.38 14.69
CA SER A 8 -18.42 26.32 16.11
C SER A 8 -16.94 26.48 16.42
N LYS A 9 -16.62 26.90 17.64
CA LYS A 9 -15.24 26.95 18.16
C LYS A 9 -14.52 25.60 18.08
N ASP A 10 -15.25 24.52 17.81
CA ASP A 10 -14.79 23.14 17.65
C ASP A 10 -14.53 22.72 16.19
N TYR A 11 -14.57 23.67 15.24
CA TYR A 11 -14.22 23.38 13.85
C TYR A 11 -12.74 23.05 13.75
N GLN A 12 -12.46 21.78 13.51
CA GLN A 12 -11.13 21.34 13.14
C GLN A 12 -11.01 21.48 11.62
N PRO A 13 -10.09 22.30 11.10
CA PRO A 13 -9.87 22.39 9.67
C PRO A 13 -9.38 21.03 9.16
N GLY A 14 -10.06 20.50 8.15
CA GLY A 14 -9.69 19.22 7.55
C GLY A 14 -10.84 18.63 6.71
N TYR A 15 -10.52 17.63 5.94
CA TYR A 15 -11.51 16.88 5.17
C TYR A 15 -12.26 15.91 6.08
N MET A 16 -13.59 15.96 6.01
CA MET A 16 -14.44 15.05 6.76
C MET A 16 -14.75 13.82 5.89
N PHE A 17 -14.00 12.74 6.12
CA PHE A 17 -14.22 11.46 5.45
C PHE A 17 -15.39 10.70 6.10
N ARG A 18 -16.61 11.18 5.88
CA ARG A 18 -17.81 10.57 6.47
C ARG A 18 -18.18 9.29 5.73
N ASN A 19 -18.52 8.26 6.50
CA ASN A 19 -19.08 6.98 6.01
C ASN A 19 -18.16 6.17 5.09
N LEU A 20 -16.90 6.52 4.91
CA LEU A 20 -16.01 5.75 4.05
C LEU A 20 -15.71 4.34 4.62
N GLY A 21 -15.90 4.12 5.91
CA GLY A 21 -15.79 2.79 6.53
C GLY A 21 -17.05 1.93 6.41
N ASN A 22 -18.14 2.42 5.81
CA ASN A 22 -19.38 1.66 5.66
C ASN A 22 -19.45 0.99 4.28
N SER A 23 -19.28 -0.32 4.24
CA SER A 23 -19.31 -1.13 3.01
C SER A 23 -20.69 -1.20 2.32
N GLU A 24 -21.76 -0.78 3.01
CA GLU A 24 -23.11 -0.75 2.43
C GLU A 24 -23.37 0.51 1.58
N ILE A 25 -22.47 1.50 1.67
CA ILE A 25 -22.61 2.75 0.90
C ILE A 25 -21.97 2.60 -0.46
N TYR A 26 -22.75 2.85 -1.50
CA TYR A 26 -22.25 2.92 -2.87
C TYR A 26 -21.56 4.27 -3.13
N PHE A 27 -20.32 4.20 -3.58
CA PHE A 27 -19.56 5.35 -4.07
C PHE A 27 -19.48 5.29 -5.60
N ASN A 28 -19.90 6.36 -6.26
CA ASN A 28 -19.77 6.45 -7.72
C ASN A 28 -18.30 6.66 -8.13
N ASP A 29 -18.00 6.42 -9.41
CA ASP A 29 -16.65 6.51 -9.96
C ASP A 29 -15.98 7.88 -9.76
N GLN A 30 -16.76 8.96 -9.76
CA GLN A 30 -16.21 10.31 -9.55
C GLN A 30 -15.73 10.50 -8.11
N ILE A 31 -16.50 10.00 -7.14
CA ILE A 31 -16.12 10.01 -5.72
C ILE A 31 -14.89 9.12 -5.51
N ILE A 32 -14.88 7.92 -6.10
CA ILE A 32 -13.72 7.02 -6.02
C ILE A 32 -12.47 7.70 -6.57
N ARG A 33 -12.54 8.33 -7.74
CA ARG A 33 -11.41 9.08 -8.32
C ARG A 33 -10.94 10.24 -7.43
N LEU A 34 -11.88 10.97 -6.85
CA LEU A 34 -11.54 12.05 -5.91
C LEU A 34 -10.79 11.50 -4.69
N LEU A 35 -11.25 10.37 -4.13
CA LEU A 35 -10.61 9.73 -2.99
C LEU A 35 -9.22 9.17 -3.33
N GLN A 36 -9.01 8.69 -4.56
CA GLN A 36 -7.66 8.34 -5.04
C GLN A 36 -6.73 9.56 -5.10
N ASN A 37 -7.23 10.75 -5.47
CA ASN A 37 -6.43 11.98 -5.42
C ASN A 37 -6.04 12.34 -3.98
N TYR A 38 -6.92 12.14 -3.01
CA TYR A 38 -6.56 12.31 -1.59
C TYR A 38 -5.50 11.31 -1.13
N ARG A 39 -5.59 10.04 -1.55
CA ARG A 39 -4.51 9.08 -1.30
C ARG A 39 -3.18 9.56 -1.86
N SER A 40 -3.18 10.07 -3.08
CA SER A 40 -1.96 10.63 -3.69
C SER A 40 -1.40 11.80 -2.88
N ALA A 41 -2.24 12.67 -2.32
CA ALA A 41 -1.80 13.76 -1.45
C ALA A 41 -1.20 13.23 -0.13
N TYR A 42 -1.80 12.22 0.51
CA TYR A 42 -1.23 11.55 1.68
C TYR A 42 0.13 10.92 1.34
N MET A 43 0.22 10.21 0.22
CA MET A 43 1.47 9.60 -0.23
C MET A 43 2.56 10.64 -0.47
N GLN A 44 2.25 11.75 -1.13
CA GLN A 44 3.21 12.84 -1.34
C GLN A 44 3.73 13.40 -0.01
N LEU A 45 2.84 13.59 0.97
CA LEU A 45 3.23 14.08 2.29
C LEU A 45 4.10 13.04 3.03
N ALA A 46 3.72 11.77 3.02
CA ALA A 46 4.50 10.69 3.64
C ALA A 46 5.89 10.59 3.01
N VAL A 47 5.98 10.63 1.68
CA VAL A 47 7.24 10.62 0.92
C VAL A 47 8.10 11.85 1.26
N THR A 48 7.48 13.02 1.46
CA THR A 48 8.23 14.23 1.86
C THR A 48 8.91 14.03 3.21
N TYR A 49 8.20 13.55 4.23
CA TYR A 49 8.79 13.23 5.53
C TYR A 49 9.86 12.13 5.43
N TYR A 50 9.60 11.10 4.62
CA TYR A 50 10.58 10.05 4.38
C TYR A 50 11.85 10.57 3.69
N MET A 51 11.73 11.46 2.71
CA MET A 51 12.90 12.07 2.06
C MET A 51 13.71 12.93 3.04
N ASP A 52 13.04 13.68 3.92
CA ASP A 52 13.72 14.46 4.95
C ASP A 52 14.38 13.54 6.01
N TYR A 53 13.71 12.43 6.39
CA TYR A 53 14.33 11.36 7.20
C TYR A 53 15.60 10.81 6.55
N GLN A 54 15.56 10.50 5.25
CA GLN A 54 16.72 10.00 4.53
C GLN A 54 17.86 11.04 4.44
N LYS A 55 17.54 12.32 4.29
CA LYS A 55 18.54 13.40 4.32
C LYS A 55 19.20 13.50 5.68
N GLU A 56 18.40 13.44 6.76
CA GLU A 56 18.93 13.47 8.13
C GLU A 56 19.85 12.28 8.39
N LYS A 57 19.40 11.07 8.01
CA LYS A 57 20.14 9.81 8.18
C LYS A 57 21.50 9.80 7.48
N ARG A 58 21.66 10.54 6.37
CA ARG A 58 22.91 10.63 5.62
C ARG A 58 23.90 11.65 6.17
N LYS A 59 23.52 12.43 7.17
CA LYS A 59 24.45 13.38 7.80
C LYS A 59 25.56 12.64 8.52
N LYS A 60 26.72 13.31 8.66
CA LYS A 60 27.85 12.75 9.41
C LYS A 60 27.51 12.49 10.89
N ASN A 61 26.66 13.35 11.47
CA ASN A 61 26.14 13.23 12.82
C ASN A 61 24.61 13.43 12.74
N PRO A 62 23.83 12.36 12.47
CA PRO A 62 22.38 12.46 12.41
C PRO A 62 21.82 12.73 13.82
N ASP A 63 20.77 13.53 13.87
CA ASP A 63 20.04 13.78 15.11
C ASP A 63 18.95 12.72 15.29
N GLU A 64 19.09 11.88 16.30
CA GLU A 64 18.17 10.77 16.57
C GLU A 64 16.72 11.23 16.86
N TYR A 65 16.55 12.39 17.51
CA TYR A 65 15.22 12.95 17.75
C TYR A 65 14.54 13.40 16.47
N VAL A 66 15.31 14.02 15.57
CA VAL A 66 14.79 14.44 14.26
C VAL A 66 14.48 13.22 13.41
N LEU A 67 15.30 12.18 13.44
CA LEU A 67 15.02 10.91 12.74
C LEU A 67 13.73 10.26 13.23
N LEU A 68 13.56 10.18 14.55
CA LEU A 68 12.36 9.60 15.14
C LEU A 68 11.11 10.42 14.77
N ASP A 69 11.14 11.74 14.93
CA ASP A 69 10.03 12.63 14.62
C ASP A 69 9.60 12.53 13.13
N LEU A 70 10.57 12.52 12.22
CA LEU A 70 10.29 12.39 10.79
C LEU A 70 9.72 11.01 10.42
N SER A 71 10.26 9.95 11.02
CA SER A 71 9.74 8.59 10.85
C SER A 71 8.31 8.47 11.35
N GLU A 72 8.03 8.96 12.57
CA GLU A 72 6.68 8.92 13.15
C GLU A 72 5.68 9.75 12.35
N LYS A 73 6.07 10.92 11.85
CA LYS A 73 5.24 11.73 10.97
C LYS A 73 4.89 11.01 9.67
N ALA A 74 5.87 10.39 9.03
CA ALA A 74 5.63 9.62 7.81
C ALA A 74 4.67 8.45 8.04
N VAL A 75 4.91 7.67 9.10
CA VAL A 75 4.04 6.55 9.50
C VAL A 75 2.64 7.03 9.84
N SER A 76 2.51 8.10 10.64
CA SER A 76 1.21 8.67 11.02
C SER A 76 0.38 9.11 9.79
N VAL A 77 1.03 9.68 8.77
CA VAL A 77 0.36 10.07 7.53
C VAL A 77 -0.14 8.84 6.76
N LEU A 78 0.65 7.77 6.69
CA LEU A 78 0.24 6.52 6.05
C LEU A 78 -0.91 5.85 6.81
N ASP A 79 -0.84 5.81 8.13
CA ASP A 79 -1.90 5.25 8.97
C ASP A 79 -3.20 6.05 8.84
N GLN A 80 -3.12 7.39 8.83
CA GLN A 80 -4.27 8.26 8.59
C GLN A 80 -4.88 8.06 7.19
N MET A 81 -4.05 7.88 6.17
CA MET A 81 -4.52 7.56 4.82
C MET A 81 -5.35 6.27 4.82
N ARG A 82 -4.83 5.21 5.42
CA ARG A 82 -5.51 3.90 5.48
C ARG A 82 -6.77 3.94 6.34
N PHE A 83 -6.72 4.68 7.44
CA PHE A 83 -7.89 4.85 8.33
C PHE A 83 -9.00 5.68 7.67
N ASN A 84 -8.65 6.83 7.07
CA ASN A 84 -9.62 7.75 6.50
C ASN A 84 -10.18 7.26 5.16
N ILE A 85 -9.41 6.52 4.38
CA ILE A 85 -9.80 5.97 3.07
C ILE A 85 -9.54 4.44 3.10
N PRO A 86 -10.38 3.68 3.81
CA PRO A 86 -10.15 2.25 3.99
C PRO A 86 -10.28 1.49 2.67
N GLU A 87 -9.39 0.54 2.47
CA GLU A 87 -9.31 -0.27 1.26
C GLU A 87 -10.49 -1.21 1.10
N SER A 88 -11.16 -1.57 2.20
CA SER A 88 -12.38 -2.38 2.19
C SER A 88 -13.55 -1.73 1.45
N THR A 89 -13.58 -0.40 1.38
CA THR A 89 -14.64 0.38 0.71
C THR A 89 -14.14 1.10 -0.53
N ILE A 90 -12.91 1.57 -0.51
CA ILE A 90 -12.25 2.26 -1.62
C ILE A 90 -10.94 1.54 -1.92
N PRO A 91 -10.92 0.49 -2.74
CA PRO A 91 -9.72 -0.29 -3.02
C PRO A 91 -8.60 0.56 -3.66
N ILE A 92 -7.36 0.23 -3.35
CA ILE A 92 -6.22 0.69 -4.15
C ILE A 92 -6.18 -0.16 -5.41
N THR A 93 -6.43 0.45 -6.56
CA THR A 93 -6.47 -0.26 -7.85
C THR A 93 -5.11 -0.42 -8.51
N SER A 94 -4.11 0.34 -8.08
CA SER A 94 -2.75 0.28 -8.58
C SER A 94 -1.90 -0.64 -7.71
N GLU A 95 -1.41 -1.75 -8.26
CA GLU A 95 -0.46 -2.64 -7.61
C GLU A 95 0.81 -1.88 -7.19
N ASP A 96 1.33 -1.02 -8.08
CA ASP A 96 2.52 -0.20 -7.80
C ASP A 96 2.33 0.71 -6.59
N LEU A 97 1.17 1.37 -6.47
CA LEU A 97 0.88 2.21 -5.32
C LEU A 97 0.79 1.40 -4.04
N HIS A 98 0.13 0.25 -4.10
CA HIS A 98 0.01 -0.66 -2.96
C HIS A 98 1.38 -1.11 -2.46
N TYR A 99 2.23 -1.53 -3.41
CA TYR A 99 3.61 -1.92 -3.11
C TYR A 99 4.45 -0.76 -2.56
N GLN A 100 4.31 0.46 -3.11
CA GLN A 100 4.99 1.65 -2.58
C GLN A 100 4.60 1.95 -1.13
N VAL A 101 3.32 1.78 -0.76
CA VAL A 101 2.87 1.93 0.63
C VAL A 101 3.56 0.89 1.53
N ALA A 102 3.61 -0.38 1.09
CA ALA A 102 4.30 -1.44 1.82
C ALA A 102 5.79 -1.11 2.01
N ARG A 103 6.46 -0.67 0.94
CA ARG A 103 7.88 -0.30 0.97
C ARG A 103 8.18 0.84 1.93
N LEU A 104 7.34 1.88 1.95
CA LEU A 104 7.52 3.00 2.89
C LEU A 104 7.42 2.55 4.34
N TYR A 105 6.49 1.66 4.68
CA TYR A 105 6.43 1.08 6.02
C TYR A 105 7.68 0.27 6.35
N GLY A 106 8.17 -0.55 5.43
CA GLY A 106 9.39 -1.33 5.61
C GLY A 106 10.63 -0.45 5.84
N ASP A 107 10.80 0.58 5.02
CA ASP A 107 11.92 1.53 5.11
C ASP A 107 11.90 2.37 6.41
N LEU A 108 10.72 2.48 7.04
CA LEU A 108 10.50 3.14 8.34
C LEU A 108 10.46 2.13 9.51
N ASP A 109 10.94 0.90 9.29
CA ASP A 109 11.01 -0.18 10.28
C ASP A 109 9.65 -0.62 10.85
N ARG A 110 8.60 -0.54 10.04
CA ARG A 110 7.25 -1.02 10.34
C ARG A 110 6.96 -2.33 9.59
N LYS A 111 7.74 -3.37 9.90
CA LYS A 111 7.71 -4.68 9.21
C LYS A 111 6.33 -5.35 9.24
N ASP A 112 5.59 -5.24 10.35
CA ASP A 112 4.26 -5.83 10.47
C ASP A 112 3.25 -5.18 9.51
N SER A 113 3.29 -3.84 9.39
CA SER A 113 2.45 -3.11 8.43
C SER A 113 2.82 -3.43 6.99
N MET A 114 4.12 -3.49 6.70
CA MET A 114 4.63 -3.93 5.39
C MET A 114 4.13 -5.33 5.03
N LYS A 115 4.29 -6.29 5.94
CA LYS A 115 3.83 -7.67 5.74
C LYS A 115 2.32 -7.73 5.48
N SER A 116 1.53 -7.06 6.30
CA SER A 116 0.07 -7.03 6.15
C SER A 116 -0.38 -6.54 4.77
N ILE A 117 0.29 -5.53 4.22
CA ILE A 117 -0.03 -4.99 2.90
C ILE A 117 0.42 -5.94 1.79
N LEU A 118 1.59 -6.56 1.93
CA LEU A 118 2.08 -7.54 0.97
C LEU A 118 1.20 -8.80 0.95
N ASP A 119 0.72 -9.27 2.12
CA ASP A 119 -0.23 -10.37 2.22
C ASP A 119 -1.54 -10.05 1.46
N GLN A 120 -2.03 -8.81 1.58
CA GLN A 120 -3.19 -8.34 0.81
C GLN A 120 -2.92 -8.37 -0.70
N LEU A 121 -1.78 -7.81 -1.14
CA LEU A 121 -1.39 -7.81 -2.57
C LEU A 121 -1.35 -9.22 -3.15
N ILE A 122 -0.75 -10.16 -2.45
CA ILE A 122 -0.66 -11.56 -2.88
C ILE A 122 -2.06 -12.19 -2.95
N SER A 123 -2.92 -11.91 -1.96
CA SER A 123 -4.28 -12.46 -1.89
C SER A 123 -5.19 -11.94 -3.02
N MET A 124 -4.95 -10.74 -3.53
CA MET A 124 -5.70 -10.18 -4.66
C MET A 124 -5.48 -10.95 -5.97
N GLY A 125 -4.36 -11.64 -6.10
CA GLY A 125 -4.00 -12.41 -7.27
C GLY A 125 -3.64 -11.55 -8.49
N GLY A 126 -3.39 -12.19 -9.63
CA GLY A 126 -3.10 -11.48 -10.89
C GLY A 126 -1.72 -10.84 -10.97
N LEU A 127 -0.84 -11.11 -10.00
CA LEU A 127 0.52 -10.59 -9.97
C LEU A 127 1.35 -11.08 -11.15
N SER A 128 2.15 -10.18 -11.72
CA SER A 128 3.12 -10.57 -12.72
C SER A 128 4.19 -11.51 -12.13
N PRO A 129 4.79 -12.40 -12.93
CA PRO A 129 5.89 -13.24 -12.46
C PRO A 129 7.06 -12.44 -11.87
N SER A 130 7.35 -11.28 -12.45
CA SER A 130 8.39 -10.37 -11.96
C SER A 130 8.09 -9.88 -10.55
N ASN A 131 6.85 -9.45 -10.30
CA ASN A 131 6.42 -8.95 -9.01
C ASN A 131 6.37 -10.06 -7.96
N LYS A 132 5.96 -11.29 -8.34
CA LYS A 132 6.04 -12.45 -7.43
C LYS A 132 7.46 -12.73 -6.96
N VAL A 133 8.45 -12.66 -7.87
CA VAL A 133 9.86 -12.83 -7.50
C VAL A 133 10.34 -11.69 -6.60
N GLU A 134 9.94 -10.46 -6.88
CA GLU A 134 10.30 -9.30 -6.05
C GLU A 134 9.72 -9.44 -4.65
N TYR A 135 8.43 -9.78 -4.53
CA TYR A 135 7.77 -9.96 -3.22
C TYR A 135 8.37 -11.14 -2.45
N ALA A 136 8.65 -12.26 -3.11
CA ALA A 136 9.35 -13.38 -2.47
C ALA A 136 10.74 -12.97 -1.92
N ASN A 137 11.48 -12.12 -2.64
CA ASN A 137 12.74 -11.57 -2.15
C ASN A 137 12.55 -10.68 -0.91
N VAL A 138 11.49 -9.85 -0.87
CA VAL A 138 11.16 -9.02 0.29
C VAL A 138 10.83 -9.89 1.50
N TYR A 139 9.98 -10.92 1.33
CA TYR A 139 9.67 -11.87 2.40
C TYR A 139 10.93 -12.56 2.92
N TYR A 140 11.77 -13.04 2.03
CA TYR A 140 12.99 -13.76 2.41
C TYR A 140 14.02 -12.87 3.12
N ARG A 141 14.30 -11.67 2.57
CA ARG A 141 15.43 -10.84 3.03
C ARG A 141 15.07 -9.84 4.11
N GLU A 142 13.88 -9.27 4.05
CA GLU A 142 13.50 -8.15 4.92
C GLU A 142 12.55 -8.58 6.03
N LEU A 143 11.62 -9.47 5.72
CA LEU A 143 10.66 -10.02 6.68
C LEU A 143 11.16 -11.31 7.36
N GLU A 144 12.26 -11.89 6.87
CA GLU A 144 12.84 -13.15 7.37
C GLU A 144 11.84 -14.32 7.35
N ASP A 145 10.87 -14.27 6.43
CA ASP A 145 9.80 -15.25 6.24
C ASP A 145 10.08 -16.10 5.00
N ALA A 146 10.98 -17.08 5.17
CA ALA A 146 11.38 -17.98 4.09
C ALA A 146 10.24 -18.89 3.64
N GLU A 147 9.31 -19.26 4.51
CA GLU A 147 8.18 -20.13 4.20
C GLU A 147 7.22 -19.46 3.21
N THR A 148 6.84 -18.21 3.48
CA THR A 148 6.00 -17.44 2.57
C THR A 148 6.71 -17.19 1.24
N ALA A 149 8.00 -16.87 1.25
CA ALA A 149 8.78 -16.69 0.03
C ALA A 149 8.79 -17.95 -0.85
N VAL A 150 9.00 -19.11 -0.27
CA VAL A 150 8.96 -20.40 -1.00
C VAL A 150 7.56 -20.69 -1.52
N THR A 151 6.52 -20.39 -0.77
CA THR A 151 5.12 -20.58 -1.21
C THR A 151 4.83 -19.75 -2.46
N ILE A 152 5.18 -18.45 -2.46
CA ILE A 152 4.99 -17.55 -3.61
C ILE A 152 5.68 -18.10 -4.86
N LEU A 153 6.92 -18.58 -4.73
CA LEU A 153 7.69 -19.12 -5.85
C LEU A 153 7.16 -20.46 -6.34
N SER A 154 6.68 -21.32 -5.43
CA SER A 154 6.07 -22.59 -5.76
C SER A 154 4.76 -22.42 -6.53
N ASP A 155 3.91 -21.49 -6.12
CA ASP A 155 2.67 -21.16 -6.81
C ASP A 155 2.95 -20.63 -8.23
N MET A 156 3.97 -19.81 -8.38
CA MET A 156 4.42 -19.33 -9.69
C MET A 156 4.86 -20.50 -10.58
N GLN A 157 5.62 -21.47 -10.04
CA GLN A 157 6.05 -22.65 -10.80
C GLN A 157 4.85 -23.49 -11.26
N HIS A 158 3.86 -23.69 -10.40
CA HIS A 158 2.64 -24.43 -10.76
C HIS A 158 1.84 -23.74 -11.86
N GLU A 159 1.74 -22.41 -11.84
CA GLU A 159 1.10 -21.62 -12.91
C GLU A 159 1.81 -21.81 -14.25
N TYR A 160 3.15 -21.78 -14.27
CA TYR A 160 3.93 -22.02 -15.49
C TYR A 160 3.71 -23.42 -16.07
N ILE A 161 3.75 -24.44 -15.24
CA ILE A 161 3.50 -25.82 -15.66
C ILE A 161 2.08 -25.96 -16.24
N LYS A 162 1.09 -25.33 -15.62
CA LYS A 162 -0.30 -25.32 -16.11
C LYS A 162 -0.42 -24.66 -17.47
N MET A 163 0.22 -23.51 -17.67
CA MET A 163 0.25 -22.79 -18.95
C MET A 163 0.94 -23.62 -20.04
N GLU A 164 2.08 -24.22 -19.74
CA GLU A 164 2.80 -25.10 -20.68
C GLU A 164 1.94 -26.28 -21.13
N ASN A 165 1.24 -26.91 -20.18
CA ASN A 165 0.33 -28.01 -20.51
C ASN A 165 -0.86 -27.56 -21.39
N MET A 166 -1.43 -26.39 -21.13
CA MET A 166 -2.49 -25.83 -21.96
C MET A 166 -2.01 -25.52 -23.38
N ILE A 167 -0.81 -24.98 -23.54
CA ILE A 167 -0.21 -24.73 -24.86
C ILE A 167 0.00 -26.04 -25.61
N LYS A 168 0.50 -27.08 -24.98
CA LYS A 168 0.68 -28.41 -25.57
C LYS A 168 -0.66 -29.00 -26.02
N ILE A 169 -1.70 -28.90 -25.24
CA ILE A 169 -3.04 -29.39 -25.56
C ILE A 169 -3.61 -28.63 -26.75
N ASN A 170 -3.54 -27.29 -26.75
CA ASN A 170 -4.08 -26.45 -27.81
C ASN A 170 -3.23 -26.54 -29.11
N GLY A 171 -1.91 -26.75 -28.99
CA GLY A 171 -1.02 -26.94 -30.15
C GLY A 171 -1.24 -28.26 -30.92
N PHE A 172 -1.81 -29.27 -30.25
CA PHE A 172 -2.19 -30.53 -30.91
C PHE A 172 -3.59 -30.49 -31.55
N SER A 173 -4.39 -29.45 -31.29
CA SER A 173 -5.73 -29.29 -31.91
C SER A 173 -5.72 -28.56 -33.25
N THR A 174 -4.57 -28.19 -33.77
CA THR A 174 -4.41 -27.42 -35.02
C THR A 174 -3.76 -28.25 -36.16
N ILE A 175 -3.78 -29.59 -36.05
CA ILE A 175 -3.43 -30.51 -37.12
C ILE A 175 -4.72 -31.37 -37.40
#